data_708b6aeaf31724f43d9a0a4816f6b0e5
#
_entry.id   708b6aeaf31724f43d9a0a4816f6b0e5
#
_cell.length_a   1.000
_cell.length_b   1.000
_cell.length_c   1.000
_cell.angle_alpha   90.00
_cell.angle_beta   90.00
_cell.angle_gamma   90.00
#
_symmetry.space_group_name_H-M   'P 1'
#
loop_
_entity.id
_entity.type
_entity.pdbx_description
1 polymer ?
#
loop_
_entity_poly.entity_id
_entity_poly.type
_entity_poly.pdbx_seq_one_letter_code
_entity_poly.pdbx_strand_id
1 'polypeptide(L)'
;EFVFLAAAKVGGILANDTYRAEFIYDNLQIQNNVIHQSYVNGVKKLLFLGSSCIYPRDCHQPIKEEYLLTGELEQTNEPYAIAKIAGIKMCESYNRQYGTNFISVMPTNLYGPLDSYDLETSHVLPALLRKFHLGKALENNDWDTIRADLNNNPIKGINSSNSQDEIIEFLTNHGISFIKENSVVINLWGTGTPLREFLHVDDLADACTFLMESDQNSLSPSSLFLPSLYNIGSGEELSIKDLAFMIKKIVGFHGEFQFDTTKPDGTIRKLTDISALNTLGWKYKIKLNDGIIKTYERYLKI
;
A
#
# COMPACT_ATOMS: atom_id res chain seq x y z
N GLU A 1 -12.54 -8.30 -24.93
CA GLU A 1 -11.32 -8.35 -24.12
C GLU A 1 -11.42 -7.40 -22.93
N PHE A 2 -10.65 -7.65 -21.87
CA PHE A 2 -10.66 -6.92 -20.63
C PHE A 2 -9.27 -6.34 -20.34
N VAL A 3 -9.21 -5.18 -19.69
CA VAL A 3 -7.94 -4.54 -19.29
C VAL A 3 -7.97 -4.26 -17.79
N PHE A 4 -6.92 -4.69 -17.08
CA PHE A 4 -6.61 -4.31 -15.71
C PHE A 4 -5.40 -3.36 -15.75
N LEU A 5 -5.62 -2.08 -15.49
CA LEU A 5 -4.56 -1.08 -15.48
C LEU A 5 -4.01 -0.89 -14.06
N ALA A 6 -3.05 -1.75 -13.71
CA ALA A 6 -2.32 -1.68 -12.44
C ALA A 6 -0.98 -0.93 -12.57
N ALA A 7 -0.50 -0.70 -13.80
CA ALA A 7 0.77 -0.02 -14.03
C ALA A 7 0.75 1.41 -13.50
N ALA A 8 1.74 1.75 -12.67
CA ALA A 8 1.93 3.09 -12.13
C ALA A 8 3.36 3.25 -11.61
N LYS A 9 3.88 4.48 -11.57
CA LYS A 9 5.04 4.84 -10.77
C LYS A 9 4.56 5.06 -9.35
N VAL A 10 5.02 4.24 -8.41
CA VAL A 10 4.61 4.27 -7.01
C VAL A 10 5.82 4.39 -6.09
N GLY A 11 5.60 4.82 -4.85
CA GLY A 11 6.65 4.94 -3.83
C GLY A 11 6.12 5.50 -2.52
N GLY A 12 6.92 5.40 -1.47
CA GLY A 12 6.62 5.96 -0.16
C GLY A 12 6.59 7.50 -0.15
N ILE A 13 6.33 8.09 1.01
CA ILE A 13 6.19 9.54 1.21
C ILE A 13 7.44 10.29 0.71
N LEU A 14 8.63 9.84 1.11
CA LEU A 14 9.89 10.50 0.73
C LEU A 14 10.08 10.53 -0.80
N ALA A 15 9.83 9.41 -1.50
CA ALA A 15 9.96 9.34 -2.95
C ALA A 15 8.96 10.26 -3.65
N ASN A 16 7.69 10.29 -3.20
CA ASN A 16 6.66 11.18 -3.73
C ASN A 16 7.03 12.66 -3.57
N ASP A 17 7.56 13.03 -2.41
CA ASP A 17 7.94 14.43 -2.14
C ASP A 17 9.22 14.85 -2.89
N THR A 18 10.14 13.92 -3.10
CA THR A 18 11.41 14.18 -3.80
C THR A 18 11.24 14.23 -5.33
N TYR A 19 10.51 13.30 -5.93
CA TYR A 19 10.39 13.12 -7.38
C TYR A 19 9.03 13.58 -7.93
N ARG A 20 8.52 14.69 -7.42
CA ARG A 20 7.18 15.23 -7.69
C ARG A 20 6.82 15.29 -9.19
N ALA A 21 7.72 15.85 -10.01
CA ALA A 21 7.51 16.01 -11.45
C ALA A 21 7.42 14.65 -12.18
N GLU A 22 8.26 13.69 -11.80
CA GLU A 22 8.24 12.36 -12.39
C GLU A 22 6.96 11.58 -11.99
N PHE A 23 6.53 11.70 -10.73
CA PHE A 23 5.32 11.01 -10.27
C PHE A 23 4.06 11.49 -11.02
N ILE A 24 3.89 12.78 -11.25
CA ILE A 24 2.74 13.27 -12.02
C ILE A 24 2.89 12.92 -13.50
N TYR A 25 4.05 13.17 -14.10
CA TYR A 25 4.26 12.99 -15.54
C TYR A 25 4.13 11.52 -15.96
N ASP A 26 4.89 10.63 -15.33
CA ASP A 26 4.93 9.21 -15.71
C ASP A 26 3.54 8.56 -15.54
N ASN A 27 2.86 8.84 -14.42
CA ASN A 27 1.52 8.29 -14.20
C ASN A 27 0.49 8.82 -15.19
N LEU A 28 0.52 10.11 -15.53
CA LEU A 28 -0.35 10.68 -16.58
C LEU A 28 -0.06 10.03 -17.94
N GLN A 29 1.20 9.83 -18.32
CA GLN A 29 1.56 9.18 -19.58
C GLN A 29 1.05 7.74 -19.66
N ILE A 30 1.27 6.95 -18.61
CA ILE A 30 0.82 5.55 -18.55
C ILE A 30 -0.70 5.49 -18.72
N GLN A 31 -1.44 6.17 -17.86
CA GLN A 31 -2.89 6.07 -17.82
C GLN A 31 -3.58 6.67 -19.04
N ASN A 32 -3.13 7.82 -19.54
CA ASN A 32 -3.71 8.45 -20.72
C ASN A 32 -3.58 7.54 -21.94
N ASN A 33 -2.39 6.94 -22.13
CA ASN A 33 -2.16 6.03 -23.25
C ASN A 33 -3.04 4.77 -23.15
N VAL A 34 -3.05 4.12 -21.99
CA VAL A 34 -3.79 2.86 -21.83
C VAL A 34 -5.30 3.07 -21.90
N ILE A 35 -5.85 4.07 -21.20
CA ILE A 35 -7.29 4.34 -21.20
C ILE A 35 -7.75 4.72 -22.60
N HIS A 36 -7.03 5.62 -23.29
CA HIS A 36 -7.40 6.05 -24.65
C HIS A 36 -7.31 4.89 -25.63
N GLN A 37 -6.22 4.12 -25.64
CA GLN A 37 -6.06 2.99 -26.53
C GLN A 37 -7.05 1.87 -26.24
N SER A 38 -7.48 1.70 -25.02
CA SER A 38 -8.56 0.76 -24.67
C SER A 38 -9.88 1.12 -25.36
N TYR A 39 -10.22 2.40 -25.41
CA TYR A 39 -11.38 2.88 -26.16
C TYR A 39 -11.21 2.67 -27.68
N VAL A 40 -10.08 3.12 -28.24
CA VAL A 40 -9.80 3.01 -29.69
C VAL A 40 -9.86 1.56 -30.18
N ASN A 41 -9.40 0.62 -29.37
CA ASN A 41 -9.37 -0.81 -29.70
C ASN A 41 -10.62 -1.59 -29.25
N GLY A 42 -11.69 -0.91 -28.82
CA GLY A 42 -12.96 -1.54 -28.49
C GLY A 42 -12.89 -2.49 -27.28
N VAL A 43 -12.07 -2.17 -26.28
CA VAL A 43 -12.00 -2.96 -25.04
C VAL A 43 -13.37 -2.96 -24.36
N LYS A 44 -13.89 -4.14 -24.03
CA LYS A 44 -15.23 -4.31 -23.44
C LYS A 44 -15.35 -3.72 -22.05
N LYS A 45 -14.30 -3.87 -21.24
CA LYS A 45 -14.28 -3.36 -19.86
C LYS A 45 -12.85 -3.09 -19.43
N LEU A 46 -12.62 -1.96 -18.76
CA LEU A 46 -11.35 -1.58 -18.20
C LEU A 46 -11.51 -1.32 -16.71
N LEU A 47 -10.58 -1.82 -15.90
CA LEU A 47 -10.45 -1.50 -14.48
C LEU A 47 -9.16 -0.70 -14.27
N PHE A 48 -9.31 0.53 -13.76
CA PHE A 48 -8.22 1.42 -13.41
C PHE A 48 -7.96 1.39 -11.90
N LEU A 49 -6.74 1.03 -11.50
CA LEU A 49 -6.32 1.10 -10.10
C LEU A 49 -5.92 2.53 -9.74
N GLY A 50 -6.77 3.17 -8.93
CA GLY A 50 -6.48 4.43 -8.27
C GLY A 50 -5.66 4.23 -7.00
N SER A 51 -5.87 5.10 -6.03
CA SER A 51 -5.26 5.03 -4.70
C SER A 51 -6.10 5.86 -3.72
N SER A 52 -6.16 5.48 -2.47
CA SER A 52 -6.86 6.25 -1.43
C SER A 52 -6.24 7.64 -1.15
N CYS A 53 -5.09 7.97 -1.71
CA CYS A 53 -4.49 9.32 -1.63
C CYS A 53 -5.25 10.40 -2.42
N ILE A 54 -6.19 10.00 -3.29
CA ILE A 54 -7.05 10.94 -4.05
C ILE A 54 -8.05 11.70 -3.17
N TYR A 55 -8.30 11.21 -1.97
CA TYR A 55 -9.25 11.83 -1.06
C TYR A 55 -8.62 12.99 -0.28
N PRO A 56 -9.43 13.99 0.11
CA PRO A 56 -8.94 15.09 0.92
C PRO A 56 -8.23 14.60 2.19
N ARG A 57 -7.16 15.31 2.56
CA ARG A 57 -6.38 14.99 3.78
C ARG A 57 -7.24 14.93 5.04
N ASP A 58 -8.18 15.86 5.16
CA ASP A 58 -8.99 16.08 6.35
C ASP A 58 -10.47 15.71 6.13
N CYS A 59 -10.76 14.73 5.24
CA CYS A 59 -12.14 14.30 5.01
C CYS A 59 -12.70 13.44 6.15
N HIS A 60 -14.04 13.39 6.23
CA HIS A 60 -14.73 12.53 7.20
C HIS A 60 -14.36 11.05 7.05
N GLN A 61 -14.45 10.31 8.15
CA GLN A 61 -14.12 8.90 8.22
C GLN A 61 -15.35 8.07 8.66
N PRO A 62 -15.63 6.92 8.05
CA PRO A 62 -14.89 6.31 6.92
C PRO A 62 -15.03 7.13 5.63
N ILE A 63 -14.01 7.06 4.77
CA ILE A 63 -13.90 7.83 3.52
C ILE A 63 -14.84 7.24 2.47
N LYS A 64 -15.80 8.03 2.00
CA LYS A 64 -16.72 7.64 0.93
C LYS A 64 -16.21 8.11 -0.44
N GLU A 65 -16.63 7.40 -1.49
CA GLU A 65 -16.29 7.74 -2.87
C GLU A 65 -16.72 9.17 -3.27
N GLU A 66 -17.82 9.66 -2.71
CA GLU A 66 -18.34 11.01 -2.95
C GLU A 66 -17.46 12.14 -2.39
N TYR A 67 -16.46 11.82 -1.55
CA TYR A 67 -15.52 12.81 -1.00
C TYR A 67 -14.40 13.17 -1.98
N LEU A 68 -14.35 12.53 -3.15
CA LEU A 68 -13.41 12.89 -4.19
C LEU A 68 -13.57 14.37 -4.62
N LEU A 69 -12.49 15.16 -4.57
CA LEU A 69 -12.45 16.58 -4.93
C LEU A 69 -13.26 17.52 -3.99
N THR A 70 -13.51 17.15 -2.75
CA THR A 70 -14.25 17.99 -1.79
C THR A 70 -13.34 18.81 -0.86
N GLY A 71 -12.02 18.69 -0.97
CA GLY A 71 -11.06 19.42 -0.14
C GLY A 71 -9.63 19.27 -0.62
N GLU A 72 -8.69 19.81 0.16
CA GLU A 72 -7.27 19.80 -0.17
C GLU A 72 -6.64 18.40 -0.02
N LEU A 73 -5.74 18.08 -0.94
CA LEU A 73 -4.97 16.85 -0.91
C LEU A 73 -3.82 16.93 0.10
N GLU A 74 -3.28 15.78 0.45
CA GLU A 74 -2.05 15.70 1.23
C GLU A 74 -0.86 16.13 0.37
N GLN A 75 -0.09 17.13 0.83
CA GLN A 75 0.89 17.87 0.01
C GLN A 75 2.06 17.00 -0.47
N THR A 76 2.54 16.05 0.34
CA THR A 76 3.73 15.25 -0.01
C THR A 76 3.46 14.31 -1.19
N ASN A 77 2.23 13.83 -1.36
CA ASN A 77 1.85 12.94 -2.46
C ASN A 77 0.85 13.56 -3.47
N GLU A 78 0.60 14.87 -3.37
CA GLU A 78 -0.34 15.58 -4.23
C GLU A 78 -0.13 15.33 -5.74
N PRO A 79 1.10 15.36 -6.30
CA PRO A 79 1.31 15.13 -7.73
C PRO A 79 0.84 13.74 -8.18
N TYR A 80 1.08 12.72 -7.37
CA TYR A 80 0.58 11.36 -7.62
C TYR A 80 -0.94 11.30 -7.51
N ALA A 81 -1.50 11.92 -6.48
CA ALA A 81 -2.95 11.98 -6.27
C ALA A 81 -3.66 12.67 -7.43
N ILE A 82 -3.15 13.81 -7.90
CA ILE A 82 -3.67 14.54 -9.09
C ILE A 82 -3.65 13.63 -10.33
N ALA A 83 -2.55 12.92 -10.58
CA ALA A 83 -2.49 11.99 -11.70
C ALA A 83 -3.58 10.91 -11.58
N LYS A 84 -3.75 10.30 -10.42
CA LYS A 84 -4.78 9.27 -10.19
C LYS A 84 -6.20 9.82 -10.32
N ILE A 85 -6.47 11.02 -9.82
CA ILE A 85 -7.75 11.73 -10.02
C ILE A 85 -8.04 11.94 -11.51
N ALA A 86 -7.04 12.40 -12.29
CA ALA A 86 -7.19 12.58 -13.73
C ALA A 86 -7.57 11.27 -14.43
N GLY A 87 -6.97 10.14 -14.08
CA GLY A 87 -7.32 8.82 -14.62
C GLY A 87 -8.75 8.41 -14.31
N ILE A 88 -9.21 8.62 -13.06
CA ILE A 88 -10.60 8.36 -12.66
C ILE A 88 -11.56 9.20 -13.49
N LYS A 89 -11.29 10.52 -13.59
CA LYS A 89 -12.13 11.44 -14.37
C LYS A 89 -12.09 11.16 -15.87
N MET A 90 -10.98 10.63 -16.37
CA MET A 90 -10.88 10.14 -17.74
C MET A 90 -11.80 8.92 -17.96
N CYS A 91 -11.75 7.91 -17.11
CA CYS A 91 -12.66 6.76 -17.17
C CYS A 91 -14.14 7.20 -17.13
N GLU A 92 -14.50 8.07 -16.18
CA GLU A 92 -15.85 8.64 -16.08
C GLU A 92 -16.27 9.39 -17.35
N SER A 93 -15.40 10.20 -17.92
CA SER A 93 -15.67 10.99 -19.12
C SER A 93 -15.89 10.09 -20.35
N TYR A 94 -15.06 9.04 -20.51
CA TYR A 94 -15.24 8.07 -21.60
C TYR A 94 -16.55 7.30 -21.46
N ASN A 95 -16.93 6.91 -20.26
CA ASN A 95 -18.22 6.26 -20.01
C ASN A 95 -19.38 7.17 -20.43
N ARG A 96 -19.35 8.45 -20.04
CA ARG A 96 -20.41 9.41 -20.36
C ARG A 96 -20.48 9.76 -21.83
N GLN A 97 -19.34 9.93 -22.49
CA GLN A 97 -19.28 10.40 -23.88
C GLN A 97 -19.43 9.26 -24.89
N TYR A 98 -18.83 8.12 -24.63
CA TYR A 98 -18.70 7.03 -25.59
C TYR A 98 -19.43 5.75 -25.17
N GLY A 99 -20.05 5.73 -23.99
CA GLY A 99 -20.75 4.54 -23.49
C GLY A 99 -19.79 3.37 -23.17
N THR A 100 -18.52 3.66 -22.82
CA THR A 100 -17.57 2.63 -22.40
C THR A 100 -17.95 2.06 -21.03
N ASN A 101 -17.38 0.91 -20.67
CA ASN A 101 -17.53 0.31 -19.35
C ASN A 101 -16.17 0.33 -18.61
N PHE A 102 -15.73 1.52 -18.23
CA PHE A 102 -14.47 1.74 -17.53
C PHE A 102 -14.75 2.01 -16.06
N ILE A 103 -14.21 1.20 -15.16
CA ILE A 103 -14.38 1.31 -13.71
C ILE A 103 -13.06 1.71 -13.06
N SER A 104 -13.14 2.42 -11.94
CA SER A 104 -11.99 2.80 -11.13
C SER A 104 -12.15 2.23 -9.74
N VAL A 105 -11.05 1.75 -9.15
CA VAL A 105 -11.04 1.20 -7.80
C VAL A 105 -10.00 1.89 -6.92
N MET A 106 -10.36 2.12 -5.67
CA MET A 106 -9.53 2.80 -4.67
C MET A 106 -9.14 1.81 -3.59
N PRO A 107 -8.01 1.11 -3.77
CA PRO A 107 -7.51 0.22 -2.73
C PRO A 107 -7.01 1.02 -1.52
N THR A 108 -7.22 0.47 -0.34
CA THR A 108 -6.56 0.88 0.89
C THR A 108 -5.08 0.45 0.89
N ASN A 109 -4.38 0.51 2.05
CA ASN A 109 -2.98 0.07 2.08
C ASN A 109 -2.89 -1.43 1.81
N LEU A 110 -2.22 -1.78 0.74
CA LEU A 110 -2.01 -3.17 0.34
C LEU A 110 -0.77 -3.74 1.01
N TYR A 111 -0.79 -5.04 1.21
CA TYR A 111 0.35 -5.83 1.65
C TYR A 111 0.25 -7.25 1.10
N GLY A 112 1.36 -7.96 1.03
CA GLY A 112 1.35 -9.35 0.58
C GLY A 112 2.73 -9.88 0.18
N PRO A 113 2.79 -11.12 -0.31
CA PRO A 113 4.01 -11.68 -0.88
C PRO A 113 4.56 -10.82 -2.02
N LEU A 114 5.87 -10.70 -2.12
CA LEU A 114 6.56 -9.90 -3.13
C LEU A 114 6.39 -8.37 -2.99
N ASP A 115 6.05 -7.89 -1.80
CA ASP A 115 6.09 -6.45 -1.50
C ASP A 115 7.53 -5.92 -1.56
N SER A 116 7.69 -4.61 -1.58
CA SER A 116 9.00 -3.98 -1.43
C SER A 116 9.41 -3.95 0.04
N TYR A 117 10.55 -4.54 0.34
CA TYR A 117 11.12 -4.60 1.70
C TYR A 117 12.28 -3.62 1.90
N ASP A 118 12.46 -2.64 1.01
CA ASP A 118 13.49 -1.62 1.16
C ASP A 118 13.24 -0.76 2.42
N LEU A 119 14.26 -0.63 3.29
CA LEU A 119 14.10 0.04 4.59
C LEU A 119 13.91 1.56 4.50
N GLU A 120 14.23 2.18 3.34
CA GLU A 120 14.08 3.61 3.13
C GLU A 120 12.77 3.97 2.41
N THR A 121 12.33 3.13 1.46
CA THR A 121 11.27 3.49 0.51
C THR A 121 10.00 2.67 0.63
N SER A 122 10.03 1.54 1.35
CA SER A 122 8.87 0.65 1.50
C SER A 122 7.75 1.24 2.35
N HIS A 123 6.57 0.66 2.21
CA HIS A 123 5.43 0.96 3.09
C HIS A 123 5.64 0.40 4.50
N VAL A 124 4.84 0.89 5.45
CA VAL A 124 5.02 0.62 6.88
C VAL A 124 4.99 -0.87 7.24
N LEU A 125 4.09 -1.67 6.66
CA LEU A 125 3.96 -3.09 7.02
C LEU A 125 5.19 -3.90 6.59
N PRO A 126 5.65 -3.87 5.32
CA PRO A 126 6.86 -4.57 4.91
C PRO A 126 8.12 -4.03 5.60
N ALA A 127 8.21 -2.71 5.87
CA ALA A 127 9.32 -2.15 6.62
C ALA A 127 9.40 -2.71 8.06
N LEU A 128 8.26 -2.78 8.76
CA LEU A 128 8.18 -3.37 10.09
C LEU A 128 8.55 -4.86 10.06
N LEU A 129 8.03 -5.60 9.11
CA LEU A 129 8.30 -7.03 8.96
C LEU A 129 9.81 -7.29 8.82
N ARG A 130 10.48 -6.56 7.92
CA ARG A 130 11.92 -6.68 7.71
C ARG A 130 12.72 -6.22 8.93
N LYS A 131 12.34 -5.10 9.57
CA LYS A 131 13.02 -4.62 10.78
C LYS A 131 12.96 -5.64 11.91
N PHE A 132 11.81 -6.24 12.17
CA PHE A 132 11.69 -7.26 13.20
C PHE A 132 12.42 -8.56 12.82
N HIS A 133 12.43 -8.94 11.54
CA HIS A 133 13.19 -10.08 11.05
C HIS A 133 14.70 -9.90 11.28
N LEU A 134 15.27 -8.78 10.83
CA LEU A 134 16.67 -8.44 11.03
C LEU A 134 17.01 -8.27 12.52
N GLY A 135 16.12 -7.65 13.29
CA GLY A 135 16.27 -7.51 14.74
C GLY A 135 16.34 -8.86 15.44
N LYS A 136 15.49 -9.82 15.07
CA LYS A 136 15.53 -11.19 15.60
C LYS A 136 16.83 -11.92 15.21
N ALA A 137 17.27 -11.79 13.97
CA ALA A 137 18.51 -12.40 13.53
C ALA A 137 19.72 -11.81 14.30
N LEU A 138 19.73 -10.48 14.50
CA LEU A 138 20.77 -9.79 15.27
C LEU A 138 20.75 -10.20 16.75
N GLU A 139 19.57 -10.31 17.39
CA GLU A 139 19.39 -10.78 18.77
C GLU A 139 19.97 -12.19 18.99
N ASN A 140 19.82 -13.05 17.98
CA ASN A 140 20.30 -14.42 18.01
C ASN A 140 21.71 -14.60 17.45
N ASN A 141 22.40 -13.52 17.10
CA ASN A 141 23.70 -13.56 16.42
C ASN A 141 23.71 -14.44 15.15
N ASP A 142 22.56 -14.47 14.46
CA ASP A 142 22.32 -15.24 13.23
C ASP A 142 22.74 -14.44 11.98
N TRP A 143 24.06 -14.44 11.75
CA TRP A 143 24.67 -13.73 10.62
C TRP A 143 24.34 -14.33 9.26
N ASP A 144 24.05 -15.61 9.21
CA ASP A 144 23.66 -16.27 7.96
C ASP A 144 22.32 -15.73 7.48
N THR A 145 21.34 -15.59 8.38
CA THR A 145 20.05 -14.97 8.09
C THR A 145 20.19 -13.49 7.69
N ILE A 146 21.03 -12.70 8.40
CA ILE A 146 21.24 -11.30 8.05
C ILE A 146 21.84 -11.18 6.65
N ARG A 147 22.85 -11.99 6.32
CA ARG A 147 23.51 -11.96 5.01
C ARG A 147 22.58 -12.46 3.89
N ALA A 148 21.78 -13.46 4.14
CA ALA A 148 20.75 -13.93 3.19
C ALA A 148 19.74 -12.83 2.90
N ASP A 149 19.25 -12.13 3.93
CA ASP A 149 18.35 -10.98 3.74
C ASP A 149 18.98 -9.87 2.88
N LEU A 150 20.22 -9.48 3.17
CA LEU A 150 20.92 -8.44 2.41
C LEU A 150 21.21 -8.85 0.96
N ASN A 151 21.33 -10.14 0.66
CA ASN A 151 21.41 -10.64 -0.71
C ASN A 151 20.08 -10.55 -1.45
N ASN A 152 19.00 -10.95 -0.79
CA ASN A 152 17.68 -11.04 -1.40
C ASN A 152 17.01 -9.66 -1.53
N ASN A 153 17.29 -8.78 -0.58
CA ASN A 153 16.77 -7.42 -0.52
C ASN A 153 17.95 -6.43 -0.41
N PRO A 154 18.77 -6.29 -1.47
CA PRO A 154 19.93 -5.44 -1.43
C PRO A 154 19.55 -3.97 -1.18
N ILE A 155 20.37 -3.29 -0.38
CA ILE A 155 20.21 -1.88 -0.06
C ILE A 155 21.43 -1.12 -0.56
N LYS A 156 21.23 0.10 -1.05
CA LYS A 156 22.33 0.90 -1.59
C LYS A 156 23.43 1.09 -0.56
N GLY A 157 24.64 0.65 -0.90
CA GLY A 157 25.83 0.82 -0.08
C GLY A 157 26.11 -0.33 0.89
N ILE A 158 25.22 -1.30 1.05
CA ILE A 158 25.42 -2.47 1.90
C ILE A 158 24.95 -3.76 1.23
N ASN A 159 25.70 -4.83 1.41
CA ASN A 159 25.35 -6.17 0.92
C ASN A 159 25.95 -7.24 1.84
N SER A 160 25.71 -8.52 1.51
CA SER A 160 26.16 -9.65 2.33
C SER A 160 27.68 -9.80 2.47
N SER A 161 28.50 -9.16 1.63
CA SER A 161 29.96 -9.26 1.69
C SER A 161 30.59 -8.21 2.61
N ASN A 162 29.82 -7.23 3.09
CA ASN A 162 30.31 -6.24 4.04
C ASN A 162 30.70 -6.87 5.38
N SER A 163 31.62 -6.22 6.11
CA SER A 163 31.99 -6.64 7.45
C SER A 163 30.81 -6.58 8.42
N GLN A 164 30.90 -7.31 9.53
CA GLN A 164 29.85 -7.26 10.55
C GLN A 164 29.68 -5.85 11.12
N ASP A 165 30.77 -5.12 11.33
CA ASP A 165 30.73 -3.76 11.86
C ASP A 165 30.01 -2.80 10.91
N GLU A 166 30.27 -2.87 9.60
CA GLU A 166 29.56 -2.06 8.59
C GLU A 166 28.06 -2.40 8.55
N ILE A 167 27.72 -3.68 8.65
CA ILE A 167 26.32 -4.11 8.70
C ILE A 167 25.63 -3.61 9.98
N ILE A 168 26.29 -3.70 11.14
CA ILE A 168 25.77 -3.19 12.41
C ILE A 168 25.56 -1.67 12.34
N GLU A 169 26.51 -0.93 11.81
CA GLU A 169 26.39 0.53 11.63
C GLU A 169 25.19 0.85 10.73
N PHE A 170 25.07 0.15 9.62
CA PHE A 170 23.92 0.30 8.71
C PHE A 170 22.58 0.01 9.40
N LEU A 171 22.46 -1.12 10.10
CA LEU A 171 21.24 -1.49 10.83
C LEU A 171 20.91 -0.45 11.90
N THR A 172 21.90 0.07 12.60
CA THR A 172 21.74 1.13 13.61
C THR A 172 21.18 2.40 13.00
N ASN A 173 21.69 2.82 11.84
CA ASN A 173 21.18 3.98 11.09
C ASN A 173 19.72 3.80 10.61
N HIS A 174 19.27 2.53 10.47
CA HIS A 174 17.89 2.18 10.14
C HIS A 174 17.04 1.83 11.37
N GLY A 175 17.54 2.14 12.56
CA GLY A 175 16.80 1.99 13.82
C GLY A 175 16.79 0.58 14.39
N ILE A 176 17.75 -0.27 14.03
CA ILE A 176 17.92 -1.61 14.60
C ILE A 176 19.28 -1.63 15.30
N SER A 177 19.33 -1.59 16.62
CA SER A 177 20.58 -1.42 17.36
C SER A 177 20.63 -2.26 18.64
N PHE A 178 21.85 -2.53 19.11
CA PHE A 178 22.06 -3.11 20.44
C PHE A 178 21.87 -2.06 21.53
N ILE A 179 21.17 -2.41 22.61
CA ILE A 179 21.16 -1.63 23.87
C ILE A 179 22.26 -2.12 24.81
N LYS A 180 22.44 -3.44 24.88
CA LYS A 180 23.41 -4.16 25.69
C LYS A 180 23.79 -5.44 24.95
N GLU A 181 24.79 -6.18 25.48
CA GLU A 181 25.17 -7.47 24.95
C GLU A 181 23.90 -8.34 24.74
N ASN A 182 23.63 -8.75 23.50
CA ASN A 182 22.48 -9.55 23.07
C ASN A 182 21.07 -8.93 23.28
N SER A 183 20.95 -7.64 23.57
CA SER A 183 19.63 -6.98 23.66
C SER A 183 19.46 -5.98 22.52
N VAL A 184 18.52 -6.24 21.63
CA VAL A 184 18.23 -5.43 20.44
C VAL A 184 17.01 -4.55 20.68
N VAL A 185 17.09 -3.30 20.25
CA VAL A 185 15.96 -2.36 20.18
C VAL A 185 15.70 -1.95 18.74
N ILE A 186 14.42 -1.83 18.42
CA ILE A 186 13.96 -1.31 17.13
C ILE A 186 13.31 0.05 17.33
N ASN A 187 13.88 1.09 16.70
CA ASN A 187 13.32 2.43 16.70
C ASN A 187 12.37 2.60 15.50
N LEU A 188 11.13 2.94 15.80
CA LEU A 188 10.08 3.21 14.82
C LEU A 188 9.76 4.71 14.80
N TRP A 189 9.50 5.25 13.62
CA TRP A 189 9.21 6.68 13.47
C TRP A 189 7.81 7.04 13.96
N GLY A 190 7.68 8.25 14.50
CA GLY A 190 6.40 8.83 14.94
C GLY A 190 5.98 8.38 16.31
N THR A 191 4.68 8.49 16.61
CA THR A 191 4.07 8.12 17.90
C THR A 191 3.50 6.71 17.92
N GLY A 192 3.29 6.11 16.76
CA GLY A 192 2.59 4.83 16.61
C GLY A 192 1.07 4.93 16.74
N THR A 193 0.51 6.12 17.00
CA THR A 193 -0.93 6.33 17.18
C THR A 193 -1.75 6.39 15.89
N PRO A 194 -1.20 6.75 14.70
CA PRO A 194 -1.97 6.78 13.47
C PRO A 194 -2.64 5.44 13.17
N LEU A 195 -3.90 5.52 12.72
CA LEU A 195 -4.70 4.36 12.36
C LEU A 195 -4.59 4.07 10.88
N ARG A 196 -4.46 2.81 10.51
CA ARG A 196 -4.39 2.33 9.12
C ARG A 196 -5.26 1.12 8.92
N GLU A 197 -5.85 1.08 7.75
CA GLU A 197 -6.53 -0.06 7.19
C GLU A 197 -5.56 -0.81 6.26
N PHE A 198 -5.59 -2.15 6.30
CA PHE A 198 -4.77 -3.02 5.45
C PHE A 198 -5.62 -4.05 4.74
N LEU A 199 -5.27 -4.34 3.48
CA LEU A 199 -5.91 -5.37 2.68
C LEU A 199 -4.85 -6.26 2.02
N HIS A 200 -5.03 -7.58 2.09
CA HIS A 200 -4.12 -8.50 1.39
C HIS A 200 -4.26 -8.37 -0.13
N VAL A 201 -3.16 -8.44 -0.85
CA VAL A 201 -3.13 -8.26 -2.31
C VAL A 201 -4.00 -9.28 -3.06
N ASP A 202 -4.14 -10.51 -2.54
CA ASP A 202 -5.02 -11.53 -3.13
C ASP A 202 -6.49 -11.15 -3.00
N ASP A 203 -6.91 -10.50 -1.91
CA ASP A 203 -8.26 -9.97 -1.76
C ASP A 203 -8.51 -8.80 -2.73
N LEU A 204 -7.51 -7.94 -2.96
CA LEU A 204 -7.61 -6.93 -4.00
C LEU A 204 -7.81 -7.57 -5.38
N ALA A 205 -7.03 -8.57 -5.72
CA ALA A 205 -7.14 -9.27 -7.00
C ALA A 205 -8.51 -9.94 -7.17
N ASP A 206 -9.02 -10.58 -6.10
CA ASP A 206 -10.37 -11.18 -6.06
C ASP A 206 -11.46 -10.10 -6.24
N ALA A 207 -11.35 -8.94 -5.58
CA ALA A 207 -12.28 -7.82 -5.76
C ALA A 207 -12.27 -7.27 -7.18
N CYS A 208 -11.07 -7.09 -7.76
CA CYS A 208 -10.93 -6.63 -9.14
C CYS A 208 -11.56 -7.62 -10.13
N THR A 209 -11.34 -8.91 -9.94
CA THR A 209 -11.94 -9.96 -10.77
C THR A 209 -13.46 -9.97 -10.61
N PHE A 210 -13.96 -9.93 -9.39
CA PHE A 210 -15.39 -9.84 -9.09
C PHE A 210 -16.05 -8.65 -9.80
N LEU A 211 -15.46 -7.46 -9.71
CA LEU A 211 -16.00 -6.26 -10.38
C LEU A 211 -15.94 -6.39 -11.90
N MET A 212 -14.92 -7.04 -12.47
CA MET A 212 -14.79 -7.22 -13.90
C MET A 212 -15.78 -8.25 -14.46
N GLU A 213 -16.12 -9.28 -13.71
CA GLU A 213 -17.11 -10.31 -14.06
C GLU A 213 -18.55 -9.89 -13.81
N SER A 214 -18.78 -8.95 -12.89
CA SER A 214 -20.11 -8.46 -12.55
C SER A 214 -20.74 -7.72 -13.73
N ASP A 215 -21.94 -8.13 -14.14
CA ASP A 215 -22.74 -7.40 -15.13
C ASP A 215 -23.36 -6.16 -14.47
N GLN A 216 -22.82 -5.00 -14.75
CA GLN A 216 -23.31 -3.74 -14.20
C GLN A 216 -24.78 -3.45 -14.58
N ASN A 217 -25.27 -4.00 -15.68
CA ASN A 217 -26.65 -3.86 -16.12
C ASN A 217 -27.65 -4.65 -15.27
N SER A 218 -27.20 -5.64 -14.51
CA SER A 218 -28.03 -6.45 -13.64
C SER A 218 -28.22 -5.88 -12.23
N LEU A 219 -27.42 -4.88 -11.84
CA LEU A 219 -27.26 -4.46 -10.45
C LEU A 219 -28.11 -3.29 -10.00
N SER A 220 -28.77 -2.53 -10.88
CA SER A 220 -29.86 -1.61 -10.52
C SER A 220 -30.58 -1.01 -11.74
N PRO A 221 -31.88 -1.25 -11.90
CA PRO A 221 -32.70 -0.56 -12.90
C PRO A 221 -33.03 0.89 -12.55
N SER A 222 -32.69 1.37 -11.34
CA SER A 222 -33.18 2.63 -10.79
C SER A 222 -32.15 3.76 -10.69
N SER A 223 -30.86 3.53 -10.97
CA SER A 223 -29.89 4.61 -11.03
C SER A 223 -29.32 4.74 -12.44
N LEU A 224 -29.59 5.86 -13.06
CA LEU A 224 -29.06 6.25 -14.39
C LEU A 224 -27.52 6.30 -14.47
N PHE A 225 -26.83 6.13 -13.35
CA PHE A 225 -25.38 6.11 -13.26
C PHE A 225 -24.95 5.17 -12.13
N LEU A 226 -24.51 3.97 -12.47
CA LEU A 226 -23.73 3.15 -11.53
C LEU A 226 -22.43 3.90 -11.19
N PRO A 227 -21.97 3.88 -9.93
CA PRO A 227 -20.69 4.47 -9.59
C PRO A 227 -19.61 3.78 -10.43
N SER A 228 -18.81 4.58 -11.13
CA SER A 228 -17.62 4.09 -11.83
C SER A 228 -16.40 4.03 -10.90
N LEU A 229 -16.61 4.28 -9.60
CA LEU A 229 -15.60 4.38 -8.56
C LEU A 229 -16.02 3.54 -7.34
N TYR A 230 -15.15 2.65 -6.87
CA TYR A 230 -15.36 1.77 -5.72
C TYR A 230 -14.19 1.79 -4.78
N ASN A 231 -14.42 2.02 -3.52
CA ASN A 231 -13.43 1.75 -2.47
C ASN A 231 -13.29 0.24 -2.25
N ILE A 232 -12.03 -0.23 -2.17
CA ILE A 232 -11.72 -1.61 -1.83
C ILE A 232 -10.85 -1.62 -0.57
N GLY A 233 -11.38 -2.17 0.50
CA GLY A 233 -10.75 -2.25 1.80
C GLY A 233 -11.27 -3.40 2.63
N SER A 234 -10.77 -3.51 3.85
CA SER A 234 -11.25 -4.46 4.86
C SER A 234 -12.37 -3.87 5.73
N GLY A 235 -12.46 -2.53 5.82
CA GLY A 235 -13.31 -1.84 6.78
C GLY A 235 -12.82 -1.95 8.23
N GLU A 236 -11.61 -2.49 8.44
CA GLU A 236 -10.99 -2.68 9.77
C GLU A 236 -9.71 -1.85 9.85
N GLU A 237 -9.52 -1.14 10.94
CA GLU A 237 -8.31 -0.33 11.17
C GLU A 237 -7.63 -0.69 12.48
N LEU A 238 -6.32 -0.48 12.53
CA LEU A 238 -5.55 -0.61 13.76
C LEU A 238 -4.45 0.45 13.82
N SER A 239 -3.92 0.71 15.03
CA SER A 239 -2.80 1.63 15.18
C SER A 239 -1.50 1.03 14.63
N ILE A 240 -0.57 1.88 14.21
CA ILE A 240 0.78 1.44 13.83
C ILE A 240 1.47 0.72 15.01
N LYS A 241 1.16 1.13 16.23
CA LYS A 241 1.65 0.46 17.45
C LYS A 241 1.12 -0.98 17.56
N ASP A 242 -0.18 -1.19 17.35
CA ASP A 242 -0.78 -2.54 17.42
C ASP A 242 -0.27 -3.42 16.26
N LEU A 243 -0.10 -2.84 15.06
CA LEU A 243 0.54 -3.52 13.94
C LEU A 243 1.96 -3.97 14.29
N ALA A 244 2.76 -3.10 14.91
CA ALA A 244 4.13 -3.43 15.32
C ALA A 244 4.14 -4.58 16.35
N PHE A 245 3.23 -4.56 17.34
CA PHE A 245 3.08 -5.68 18.29
C PHE A 245 2.69 -6.99 17.60
N MET A 246 1.76 -6.94 16.64
CA MET A 246 1.32 -8.11 15.88
C MET A 246 2.49 -8.70 15.08
N ILE A 247 3.23 -7.88 14.34
CA ILE A 247 4.36 -8.32 13.52
C ILE A 247 5.50 -8.84 14.41
N LYS A 248 5.83 -8.14 15.51
CA LYS A 248 6.81 -8.58 16.51
C LYS A 248 6.51 -10.01 16.97
N LYS A 249 5.25 -10.29 17.31
CA LYS A 249 4.79 -11.62 17.76
C LYS A 249 4.91 -12.67 16.67
N ILE A 250 4.48 -12.34 15.43
CA ILE A 250 4.52 -13.28 14.28
C ILE A 250 5.96 -13.62 13.92
N VAL A 251 6.85 -12.64 13.88
CA VAL A 251 8.27 -12.84 13.59
C VAL A 251 8.98 -13.60 14.73
N GLY A 252 8.51 -13.45 15.97
CA GLY A 252 9.12 -14.03 17.16
C GLY A 252 10.37 -13.25 17.58
N PHE A 253 10.35 -11.93 17.50
CA PHE A 253 11.39 -11.05 18.04
C PHE A 253 11.13 -10.81 19.53
N HIS A 254 12.14 -11.00 20.38
CA HIS A 254 12.01 -10.88 21.83
C HIS A 254 12.49 -9.54 22.37
N GLY A 255 13.40 -8.84 21.66
CA GLY A 255 13.88 -7.52 22.02
C GLY A 255 12.78 -6.47 22.17
N GLU A 256 13.15 -5.25 22.37
CA GLU A 256 12.22 -4.14 22.56
C GLU A 256 12.03 -3.33 21.26
N PHE A 257 10.94 -2.58 21.17
CA PHE A 257 10.80 -1.49 20.21
C PHE A 257 10.26 -0.24 20.89
N GLN A 258 10.65 0.89 20.37
CA GLN A 258 10.24 2.21 20.84
C GLN A 258 9.93 3.15 19.69
N PHE A 259 9.17 4.20 19.97
CA PHE A 259 8.82 5.20 18.98
C PHE A 259 9.70 6.44 19.10
N ASP A 260 10.27 6.88 17.97
CA ASP A 260 11.00 8.14 17.85
C ASP A 260 10.02 9.25 17.46
N THR A 261 9.52 9.95 18.48
CA THR A 261 8.56 11.06 18.34
C THR A 261 9.17 12.33 17.76
N THR A 262 10.48 12.36 17.52
CA THR A 262 11.12 13.47 16.77
C THR A 262 10.84 13.40 15.28
N LYS A 263 10.41 12.24 14.80
CA LYS A 263 9.99 12.01 13.42
C LYS A 263 8.48 12.23 13.29
N PRO A 264 8.03 12.77 12.13
CA PRO A 264 6.61 13.07 11.94
C PRO A 264 5.76 11.81 11.85
N ASP A 265 4.53 11.91 12.34
CA ASP A 265 3.47 10.98 11.98
C ASP A 265 2.94 11.28 10.57
N GLY A 266 2.46 10.26 9.87
CA GLY A 266 1.63 10.45 8.69
C GLY A 266 0.20 10.89 9.06
N THR A 267 -0.71 10.91 8.06
CA THR A 267 -2.14 11.19 8.28
C THR A 267 -2.69 10.39 9.46
N ILE A 268 -3.44 11.04 10.36
CA ILE A 268 -3.88 10.44 11.65
C ILE A 268 -4.76 9.22 11.43
N ARG A 269 -5.70 9.27 10.47
CA ARG A 269 -6.63 8.18 10.19
C ARG A 269 -6.91 8.06 8.70
N LYS A 270 -7.08 6.82 8.21
CA LYS A 270 -7.39 6.54 6.81
C LYS A 270 -8.13 5.20 6.71
N LEU A 271 -9.46 5.27 6.89
CA LEU A 271 -10.38 4.14 6.79
C LEU A 271 -11.32 4.37 5.61
N THR A 272 -11.47 3.42 4.71
CA THR A 272 -12.37 3.54 3.57
C THR A 272 -13.78 3.01 3.89
N ASP A 273 -14.80 3.67 3.36
CA ASP A 273 -16.16 3.13 3.35
C ASP A 273 -16.26 2.09 2.22
N ILE A 274 -16.52 0.86 2.58
CA ILE A 274 -16.62 -0.29 1.66
C ILE A 274 -18.07 -0.71 1.38
N SER A 275 -19.03 0.11 1.78
CA SER A 275 -20.47 -0.22 1.71
C SER A 275 -20.92 -0.46 0.28
N ALA A 276 -20.42 0.30 -0.69
CA ALA A 276 -20.76 0.14 -2.10
C ALA A 276 -20.39 -1.26 -2.61
N LEU A 277 -19.17 -1.71 -2.36
CA LEU A 277 -18.69 -3.02 -2.78
C LEU A 277 -19.38 -4.17 -2.01
N ASN A 278 -19.62 -3.99 -0.71
CA ASN A 278 -20.36 -4.95 0.10
C ASN A 278 -21.82 -5.13 -0.39
N THR A 279 -22.45 -4.07 -0.84
CA THR A 279 -23.82 -4.13 -1.41
C THR A 279 -23.87 -4.94 -2.69
N LEU A 280 -22.76 -4.97 -3.46
CA LEU A 280 -22.61 -5.85 -4.63
C LEU A 280 -22.39 -7.32 -4.25
N GLY A 281 -22.12 -7.61 -2.97
CA GLY A 281 -21.94 -8.97 -2.45
C GLY A 281 -20.48 -9.39 -2.24
N TRP A 282 -19.50 -8.55 -2.54
CA TRP A 282 -18.09 -8.87 -2.29
C TRP A 282 -17.69 -8.54 -0.85
N LYS A 283 -16.85 -9.40 -0.27
CA LYS A 283 -16.20 -9.18 1.05
C LYS A 283 -14.79 -9.76 1.02
N TYR A 284 -13.86 -9.09 1.70
CA TYR A 284 -12.50 -9.62 1.88
C TYR A 284 -12.52 -10.93 2.70
N LYS A 285 -11.53 -11.78 2.48
CA LYS A 285 -11.46 -13.15 3.04
C LYS A 285 -10.25 -13.36 3.97
N ILE A 286 -9.16 -12.64 3.73
CA ILE A 286 -7.88 -12.86 4.42
C ILE A 286 -7.77 -11.88 5.59
N LYS A 287 -7.89 -12.40 6.81
CA LYS A 287 -7.70 -11.60 8.02
C LYS A 287 -6.27 -11.13 8.14
N LEU A 288 -6.05 -9.93 8.69
CA LEU A 288 -4.73 -9.28 8.74
C LEU A 288 -3.66 -10.17 9.37
N ASN A 289 -3.95 -10.79 10.52
CA ASN A 289 -3.01 -11.68 11.19
C ASN A 289 -2.57 -12.85 10.29
N ASP A 290 -3.52 -13.51 9.64
CA ASP A 290 -3.26 -14.67 8.78
C ASP A 290 -2.51 -14.26 7.50
N GLY A 291 -2.86 -13.11 6.95
CA GLY A 291 -2.18 -12.54 5.80
C GLY A 291 -0.73 -12.16 6.10
N ILE A 292 -0.44 -11.57 7.28
CA ILE A 292 0.94 -11.28 7.70
C ILE A 292 1.75 -12.56 7.89
N ILE A 293 1.16 -13.62 8.49
CA ILE A 293 1.82 -14.92 8.62
C ILE A 293 2.21 -15.46 7.24
N LYS A 294 1.27 -15.52 6.28
CA LYS A 294 1.53 -15.97 4.91
C LYS A 294 2.61 -15.14 4.21
N THR A 295 2.56 -13.81 4.39
CA THR A 295 3.55 -12.88 3.83
C THR A 295 4.93 -13.16 4.40
N TYR A 296 5.04 -13.37 5.73
CA TYR A 296 6.31 -13.67 6.38
C TYR A 296 6.86 -15.05 6.00
N GLU A 297 6.01 -16.08 5.93
CA GLU A 297 6.40 -17.40 5.42
C GLU A 297 6.97 -17.36 4.01
N ARG A 298 6.42 -16.50 3.15
CA ARG A 298 6.94 -16.29 1.80
C ARG A 298 8.26 -15.51 1.83
N TYR A 299 8.35 -14.48 2.67
CA TYR A 299 9.58 -13.70 2.87
C TYR A 299 10.77 -14.59 3.26
N LEU A 300 10.55 -15.58 4.13
CA LEU A 300 11.59 -16.53 4.57
C LEU A 300 12.06 -17.49 3.46
N LYS A 301 11.37 -17.56 2.32
CA LYS A 301 11.68 -18.47 1.21
C LYS A 301 12.34 -17.75 0.01
N ILE A 302 12.42 -16.45 0.07
CA ILE A 302 13.09 -15.63 -0.92
C ILE A 302 14.57 -15.52 -0.56
#